data_1fb704c03c2f95e17714b8036c01c393
#
_entry.id   1fb704c03c2f95e17714b8036c01c393
#
_cell.length_a   1.000
_cell.length_b   1.000
_cell.length_c   1.000
_cell.angle_alpha   90.00
_cell.angle_beta   90.00
_cell.angle_gamma   90.00
#
_symmetry.space_group_name_H-M   'P 1'
#
loop_
_entity.id
_entity.type
_entity.pdbx_description
1 polymer ?
#
loop_
_entity_poly.entity_id
_entity_poly.type
_entity_poly.pdbx_seq_one_letter_code
_entity_poly.pdbx_strand_id
1 'polypeptide(L)'
;MLFGREQFTVPAEMGGEVIDKVYAKELIPTPIEEYEKLPEDEKKLHKPYPFDQRTYEVMPGVICEQDVAVPMRDGVVLYADIFRPADDTVKVPAILAWSNYGKRPNEYRPDELKAYTPGVPAGSISNSAKFEAADPEFWCPNGYAVINVDIRGIGYSGGYHEQFGKQDAEDGYDFIEWTAAQPWCNGRVTMAGSSALAISQWHIAAEQPPHLACIAPWEGMSDMYRESLSEGGIPCIKFTNFATAGACGLEGIDDMGAMAEKYPLMNAYWEDKIPDFSKITVPAYVTAGWNHFHLRGSVIGWRKIASKQKWLRAHREFEWPDFYERHNMEELKAFFDRYCKDIRNGWESTPRVRISVQDRFDDDFRVDRPEDEFPLARTRYEKLYLDASDMRMKRENPEQAVEAGYDPATGEIDFDYTFTEDTELTGYMKLHAWAEARGHDDMDLFVTVKKLSRTGVEQPVTLFHGTAPHPGAWGKLRVSHRELDPELSTDFEPVQAHRRELKLAPGEIVPIDVEINPTSRIWHAGETIRVQIAGRYIRDPHWIEPLMWETDNAGKHVFHTGADHASFLQIPVILPKYDDDYVFEVDEEKHPTHPIF
;
A
#
# COMPACT_ATOMS: atom_id res chain seq x y z
N MET A 1 1.37 -2.09 -22.82
CA MET A 1 0.04 -2.41 -23.42
C MET A 1 -0.68 -3.39 -22.49
N LEU A 2 -1.76 -2.96 -21.88
CA LEU A 2 -2.53 -3.78 -20.93
C LEU A 2 -3.00 -5.07 -21.60
N PHE A 3 -2.31 -6.17 -21.41
CA PHE A 3 -2.58 -7.52 -21.96
C PHE A 3 -2.96 -7.55 -23.45
N GLY A 4 -2.38 -6.69 -24.28
CA GLY A 4 -2.66 -6.62 -25.71
C GLY A 4 -4.01 -6.01 -26.09
N ARG A 5 -4.71 -5.36 -25.14
CA ARG A 5 -5.97 -4.66 -25.39
C ARG A 5 -5.76 -3.42 -26.26
N GLU A 6 -6.77 -3.09 -27.05
CA GLU A 6 -6.78 -1.87 -27.85
C GLU A 6 -6.76 -0.64 -26.95
N GLN A 7 -5.81 0.27 -27.21
CA GLN A 7 -5.68 1.54 -26.52
C GLN A 7 -6.26 2.68 -27.34
N PHE A 8 -6.75 3.70 -26.66
CA PHE A 8 -7.19 4.96 -27.24
C PHE A 8 -6.87 6.12 -26.30
N THR A 9 -6.92 7.34 -26.82
CA THR A 9 -6.52 8.54 -26.06
C THR A 9 -7.69 9.49 -25.92
N VAL A 10 -7.85 10.06 -24.74
CA VAL A 10 -8.83 11.10 -24.44
C VAL A 10 -8.10 12.31 -23.87
N PRO A 11 -8.14 13.49 -24.54
CA PRO A 11 -7.52 14.69 -24.00
C PRO A 11 -8.29 15.20 -22.77
N ALA A 12 -7.57 15.58 -21.72
CA ALA A 12 -8.12 16.14 -20.49
C ALA A 12 -7.34 17.40 -20.09
N GLU A 13 -8.04 18.44 -19.65
CA GLU A 13 -7.39 19.62 -19.05
C GLU A 13 -7.10 19.34 -17.57
N MET A 14 -5.81 19.31 -17.21
CA MET A 14 -5.33 19.01 -15.85
C MET A 14 -4.21 19.98 -15.49
N GLY A 15 -4.29 20.66 -14.34
CA GLY A 15 -3.25 21.57 -13.89
C GLY A 15 -2.92 22.74 -14.84
N GLY A 16 -3.82 23.08 -15.77
CA GLY A 16 -3.58 24.10 -16.81
C GLY A 16 -2.87 23.56 -18.07
N GLU A 17 -2.66 22.27 -18.15
CA GLU A 17 -2.08 21.57 -19.30
C GLU A 17 -3.10 20.61 -19.92
N VAL A 18 -2.94 20.32 -21.21
CA VAL A 18 -3.72 19.27 -21.88
C VAL A 18 -2.92 17.97 -21.79
N ILE A 19 -3.45 17.03 -21.04
CA ILE A 19 -2.90 15.69 -20.90
C ILE A 19 -3.71 14.72 -21.77
N ASP A 20 -3.05 14.02 -22.65
CA ASP A 20 -3.68 12.94 -23.43
C ASP A 20 -3.71 11.67 -22.58
N LYS A 21 -4.78 11.44 -21.86
CA LYS A 21 -4.99 10.23 -21.04
C LYS A 21 -5.12 9.01 -21.93
N VAL A 22 -4.41 7.95 -21.61
CA VAL A 22 -4.46 6.67 -22.34
C VAL A 22 -5.42 5.73 -21.63
N TYR A 23 -6.38 5.21 -22.36
CA TYR A 23 -7.31 4.19 -21.91
C TYR A 23 -7.11 2.89 -22.68
N ALA A 24 -7.34 1.78 -22.02
CA ALA A 24 -7.44 0.47 -22.66
C ALA A 24 -8.89 -0.01 -22.68
N LYS A 25 -9.31 -0.69 -23.75
CA LYS A 25 -10.62 -1.35 -23.77
C LYS A 25 -10.66 -2.45 -22.73
N GLU A 26 -11.76 -2.55 -22.03
CA GLU A 26 -12.01 -3.56 -21.03
C GLU A 26 -12.62 -4.83 -21.62
N LEU A 27 -12.71 -5.89 -20.80
CA LEU A 27 -13.58 -7.02 -21.14
C LEU A 27 -15.03 -6.57 -21.06
N ILE A 28 -15.85 -7.03 -21.99
CA ILE A 28 -17.26 -6.64 -22.06
C ILE A 28 -18.05 -7.45 -21.03
N PRO A 29 -18.70 -6.81 -20.04
CA PRO A 29 -19.55 -7.52 -19.08
C PRO A 29 -20.73 -8.15 -19.83
N THR A 30 -20.94 -9.44 -19.63
CA THR A 30 -21.93 -10.20 -20.42
C THR A 30 -22.70 -11.13 -19.49
N PRO A 31 -24.05 -11.14 -19.53
CA PRO A 31 -24.85 -12.06 -18.75
C PRO A 31 -24.41 -13.52 -18.99
N ILE A 32 -24.41 -14.34 -17.93
CA ILE A 32 -23.87 -15.71 -17.97
C ILE A 32 -24.49 -16.54 -19.10
N GLU A 33 -25.82 -16.48 -19.27
CA GLU A 33 -26.53 -17.24 -20.30
C GLU A 33 -26.17 -16.79 -21.74
N GLU A 34 -25.76 -15.56 -21.92
CA GLU A 34 -25.31 -15.01 -23.21
C GLU A 34 -23.85 -15.38 -23.43
N TYR A 35 -22.99 -15.23 -22.41
CA TYR A 35 -21.59 -15.60 -22.45
C TYR A 35 -21.38 -17.08 -22.83
N GLU A 36 -22.18 -17.98 -22.28
CA GLU A 36 -22.11 -19.41 -22.59
C GLU A 36 -22.37 -19.72 -24.07
N LYS A 37 -23.15 -18.87 -24.75
CA LYS A 37 -23.50 -19.03 -26.18
C LYS A 37 -22.47 -18.42 -27.11
N LEU A 38 -21.52 -17.63 -26.62
CA LEU A 38 -20.50 -16.98 -27.44
C LEU A 38 -19.54 -18.01 -28.04
N PRO A 39 -19.07 -17.77 -29.28
CA PRO A 39 -17.95 -18.51 -29.87
C PRO A 39 -16.69 -18.38 -28.98
N GLU A 40 -15.84 -19.41 -28.96
CA GLU A 40 -14.63 -19.45 -28.11
C GLU A 40 -13.63 -18.31 -28.43
N ASP A 41 -13.60 -17.82 -29.67
CA ASP A 41 -12.78 -16.69 -30.08
C ASP A 41 -13.34 -15.34 -29.63
N GLU A 42 -14.63 -15.24 -29.37
CA GLU A 42 -15.29 -14.05 -28.83
C GLU A 42 -15.23 -14.01 -27.30
N LYS A 43 -15.33 -15.16 -26.62
CA LYS A 43 -15.30 -15.27 -25.16
C LYS A 43 -14.09 -14.55 -24.53
N LYS A 44 -12.95 -14.50 -25.20
CA LYS A 44 -11.75 -13.77 -24.74
C LYS A 44 -11.90 -12.25 -24.63
N LEU A 45 -12.93 -11.69 -25.30
CA LEU A 45 -13.27 -10.26 -25.27
C LEU A 45 -14.37 -9.96 -24.25
N HIS A 46 -14.97 -10.99 -23.68
CA HIS A 46 -16.10 -10.90 -22.78
C HIS A 46 -15.75 -11.48 -21.40
N LYS A 47 -16.48 -11.04 -20.41
CA LYS A 47 -16.43 -11.59 -19.06
C LYS A 47 -17.84 -11.94 -18.60
N PRO A 48 -18.08 -13.16 -18.07
CA PRO A 48 -19.38 -13.47 -17.48
C PRO A 48 -19.60 -12.54 -16.28
N TYR A 49 -20.65 -11.73 -16.38
CA TYR A 49 -20.99 -10.72 -15.39
C TYR A 49 -22.50 -10.70 -15.17
N PRO A 50 -22.99 -11.25 -14.03
CA PRO A 50 -24.42 -11.33 -13.79
C PRO A 50 -25.02 -9.95 -13.48
N PHE A 51 -26.23 -9.70 -14.02
CA PHE A 51 -27.02 -8.52 -13.70
C PHE A 51 -28.49 -8.94 -13.52
N ASP A 52 -29.02 -8.70 -12.32
CA ASP A 52 -30.40 -9.05 -11.96
C ASP A 52 -30.88 -8.22 -10.77
N GLN A 53 -31.72 -7.22 -11.07
CA GLN A 53 -32.31 -6.32 -10.04
C GLN A 53 -33.36 -7.06 -9.23
N ARG A 54 -32.97 -7.50 -8.02
CA ARG A 54 -33.84 -8.22 -7.10
C ARG A 54 -33.46 -8.00 -5.64
N THR A 55 -34.38 -8.30 -4.75
CA THR A 55 -34.11 -8.39 -3.31
C THR A 55 -34.29 -9.82 -2.85
N TYR A 56 -33.35 -10.35 -2.08
CA TYR A 56 -33.42 -11.69 -1.54
C TYR A 56 -32.78 -11.77 -0.16
N GLU A 57 -33.18 -12.77 0.61
CA GLU A 57 -32.59 -13.04 1.93
C GLU A 57 -31.27 -13.83 1.75
N VAL A 58 -30.18 -13.29 2.31
CA VAL A 58 -28.84 -13.88 2.26
C VAL A 58 -28.65 -14.85 3.44
N MET A 59 -29.09 -14.42 4.61
CA MET A 59 -29.12 -15.20 5.84
C MET A 59 -30.29 -14.70 6.71
N PRO A 60 -30.73 -15.45 7.73
CA PRO A 60 -31.88 -15.04 8.55
C PRO A 60 -31.77 -13.61 9.06
N GLY A 61 -32.70 -12.76 8.62
CA GLY A 61 -32.78 -11.36 9.02
C GLY A 61 -31.83 -10.42 8.26
N VAL A 62 -31.13 -10.87 7.23
CA VAL A 62 -30.28 -10.03 6.35
C VAL A 62 -30.69 -10.21 4.90
N ILE A 63 -30.95 -9.10 4.23
CA ILE A 63 -31.29 -9.06 2.80
C ILE A 63 -30.17 -8.44 1.98
N CYS A 64 -30.12 -8.83 0.69
CA CYS A 64 -29.36 -8.13 -0.34
C CYS A 64 -30.32 -7.49 -1.34
N GLU A 65 -30.20 -6.19 -1.53
CA GLU A 65 -30.78 -5.46 -2.66
C GLU A 65 -29.70 -5.42 -3.76
N GLN A 66 -29.90 -6.22 -4.80
CA GLN A 66 -28.93 -6.48 -5.84
C GLN A 66 -29.09 -5.53 -7.02
N ASP A 67 -27.95 -5.07 -7.59
CA ASP A 67 -27.88 -4.20 -8.78
C ASP A 67 -28.69 -2.91 -8.63
N VAL A 68 -28.62 -2.27 -7.45
CA VAL A 68 -29.26 -0.99 -7.19
C VAL A 68 -28.58 0.11 -8.00
N ALA A 69 -29.38 0.83 -8.79
CA ALA A 69 -28.90 1.94 -9.60
C ALA A 69 -28.75 3.23 -8.78
N VAL A 70 -27.56 3.84 -8.82
CA VAL A 70 -27.24 5.07 -8.10
C VAL A 70 -26.74 6.13 -9.08
N PRO A 71 -27.49 7.23 -9.30
CA PRO A 71 -27.08 8.29 -10.21
C PRO A 71 -26.03 9.20 -9.56
N MET A 72 -24.97 9.50 -10.32
CA MET A 72 -23.97 10.50 -9.97
C MET A 72 -24.38 11.89 -10.46
N ARG A 73 -23.69 12.95 -9.98
CA ARG A 73 -23.99 14.36 -10.29
C ARG A 73 -23.96 14.68 -11.78
N ASP A 74 -23.18 13.97 -12.58
CA ASP A 74 -23.04 14.13 -14.02
C ASP A 74 -24.01 13.27 -14.84
N GLY A 75 -24.88 12.50 -14.15
CA GLY A 75 -25.89 11.63 -14.75
C GLY A 75 -25.39 10.22 -15.09
N VAL A 76 -24.13 9.89 -14.86
CA VAL A 76 -23.64 8.50 -14.91
C VAL A 76 -24.31 7.70 -13.80
N VAL A 77 -24.65 6.44 -14.11
CA VAL A 77 -25.29 5.52 -13.15
C VAL A 77 -24.29 4.46 -12.75
N LEU A 78 -24.08 4.31 -11.44
CA LEU A 78 -23.34 3.21 -10.85
C LEU A 78 -24.28 2.14 -10.31
N TYR A 79 -23.79 0.91 -10.16
CA TYR A 79 -24.58 -0.19 -9.63
C TYR A 79 -23.93 -0.77 -8.37
N ALA A 80 -24.77 -1.10 -7.39
CA ALA A 80 -24.32 -1.62 -6.11
C ALA A 80 -25.18 -2.79 -5.61
N ASP A 81 -24.56 -3.68 -4.84
CA ASP A 81 -25.26 -4.66 -4.01
C ASP A 81 -25.25 -4.17 -2.56
N ILE A 82 -26.44 -4.03 -1.97
CA ILE A 82 -26.64 -3.48 -0.63
C ILE A 82 -27.10 -4.60 0.31
N PHE A 83 -26.22 -5.00 1.20
CA PHE A 83 -26.51 -5.96 2.27
C PHE A 83 -26.93 -5.21 3.52
N ARG A 84 -28.08 -5.54 4.10
CA ARG A 84 -28.56 -4.85 5.29
C ARG A 84 -29.52 -5.70 6.13
N PRO A 85 -29.77 -5.34 7.40
CA PRO A 85 -30.85 -5.94 8.15
C PRO A 85 -32.19 -5.82 7.42
N ALA A 86 -33.00 -6.86 7.46
CA ALA A 86 -34.31 -6.90 6.81
C ALA A 86 -35.37 -6.04 7.53
N ASP A 87 -35.13 -5.67 8.78
CA ASP A 87 -36.03 -4.83 9.59
C ASP A 87 -35.85 -3.35 9.22
N ASP A 88 -36.76 -2.83 8.42
CA ASP A 88 -36.79 -1.41 7.99
C ASP A 88 -37.12 -0.43 9.11
N THR A 89 -37.49 -0.91 10.29
CA THR A 89 -37.79 -0.03 11.45
C THR A 89 -36.52 0.43 12.17
N VAL A 90 -35.42 -0.25 11.97
CA VAL A 90 -34.11 0.06 12.55
C VAL A 90 -33.20 0.68 11.51
N LYS A 91 -32.79 1.92 11.74
CA LYS A 91 -31.81 2.59 10.88
C LYS A 91 -30.39 2.23 11.32
N VAL A 92 -29.55 1.84 10.36
CA VAL A 92 -28.18 1.41 10.60
C VAL A 92 -27.16 2.28 9.83
N PRO A 93 -25.92 2.43 10.32
CA PRO A 93 -24.86 3.02 9.51
C PRO A 93 -24.45 2.08 8.38
N ALA A 94 -23.85 2.63 7.33
CA ALA A 94 -23.36 1.88 6.18
C ALA A 94 -21.83 1.83 6.12
N ILE A 95 -21.29 0.68 5.71
CA ILE A 95 -19.88 0.49 5.36
C ILE A 95 -19.80 0.39 3.84
N LEU A 96 -19.10 1.34 3.21
CA LEU A 96 -18.95 1.41 1.77
C LEU A 96 -17.64 0.72 1.34
N ALA A 97 -17.74 -0.24 0.44
CA ALA A 97 -16.63 -0.93 -0.21
C ALA A 97 -16.44 -0.43 -1.64
N TRP A 98 -15.45 0.46 -1.81
CA TRP A 98 -15.19 1.20 -3.05
C TRP A 98 -13.89 0.73 -3.71
N SER A 99 -13.99 -0.04 -4.81
CA SER A 99 -12.81 -0.49 -5.57
C SER A 99 -13.19 -1.05 -6.94
N ASN A 100 -12.19 -1.21 -7.79
CA ASN A 100 -12.29 -1.77 -9.14
C ASN A 100 -12.44 -3.31 -9.19
N TYR A 101 -12.60 -3.97 -8.06
CA TYR A 101 -12.67 -5.45 -8.02
C TYR A 101 -14.05 -6.04 -8.37
N GLY A 102 -15.00 -5.21 -8.76
CA GLY A 102 -16.40 -5.60 -8.91
C GLY A 102 -17.15 -5.60 -7.57
N LYS A 103 -18.47 -5.80 -7.59
CA LYS A 103 -19.32 -5.77 -6.37
C LYS A 103 -19.56 -7.13 -5.73
N ARG A 104 -19.18 -8.24 -6.40
CA ARG A 104 -19.44 -9.60 -5.93
C ARG A 104 -18.17 -10.41 -5.76
N PRO A 105 -18.16 -11.41 -4.85
CA PRO A 105 -17.08 -12.36 -4.79
C PRO A 105 -16.94 -13.07 -6.15
N ASN A 106 -15.72 -13.34 -6.57
CA ASN A 106 -15.37 -13.99 -7.83
C ASN A 106 -15.52 -13.16 -9.12
N GLU A 107 -15.95 -11.90 -9.08
CA GLU A 107 -16.01 -11.08 -10.30
C GLU A 107 -14.63 -10.61 -10.76
N TYR A 108 -13.71 -10.42 -9.83
CA TYR A 108 -12.35 -10.00 -10.17
C TYR A 108 -11.51 -11.14 -10.76
N ARG A 109 -11.47 -12.31 -10.10
CA ARG A 109 -10.76 -13.53 -10.53
C ARG A 109 -11.33 -14.77 -9.85
N PRO A 110 -12.32 -15.47 -10.45
CA PRO A 110 -13.12 -16.48 -9.77
C PRO A 110 -12.35 -17.64 -9.17
N ASP A 111 -11.33 -18.16 -9.88
CA ASP A 111 -10.62 -19.38 -9.49
C ASP A 111 -9.28 -19.10 -8.81
N GLU A 112 -8.71 -17.93 -9.01
CA GLU A 112 -7.39 -17.57 -8.51
C GLU A 112 -7.44 -16.93 -7.12
N LEU A 113 -8.48 -16.16 -6.78
CA LEU A 113 -8.54 -15.42 -5.51
C LEU A 113 -8.82 -16.29 -4.30
N LYS A 114 -9.53 -17.43 -4.44
CA LYS A 114 -9.65 -18.41 -3.35
C LYS A 114 -8.29 -19.00 -2.95
N ALA A 115 -7.32 -18.98 -3.88
CA ALA A 115 -5.94 -19.36 -3.64
C ALA A 115 -5.05 -18.19 -3.16
N TYR A 116 -5.51 -16.94 -3.28
CA TYR A 116 -4.72 -15.72 -3.04
C TYR A 116 -5.11 -14.94 -1.77
N THR A 117 -5.59 -15.61 -0.75
CA THR A 117 -5.66 -15.07 0.60
C THR A 117 -4.77 -15.90 1.54
N PRO A 118 -3.45 -16.00 1.27
CA PRO A 118 -2.55 -16.75 2.13
C PRO A 118 -2.61 -16.19 3.56
N GLY A 119 -2.66 -17.10 4.52
CA GLY A 119 -2.77 -16.74 5.93
C GLY A 119 -4.19 -16.55 6.44
N VAL A 120 -5.19 -16.40 5.57
CA VAL A 120 -6.59 -16.32 6.00
C VAL A 120 -7.15 -17.74 6.25
N PRO A 121 -7.61 -18.09 7.47
CA PRO A 121 -8.14 -19.41 7.75
C PRO A 121 -9.36 -19.71 6.88
N ALA A 122 -9.45 -20.96 6.41
CA ALA A 122 -10.59 -21.39 5.61
C ALA A 122 -11.92 -21.19 6.36
N GLY A 123 -12.88 -20.53 5.73
CA GLY A 123 -14.18 -20.23 6.31
C GLY A 123 -14.24 -18.96 7.16
N SER A 124 -13.15 -18.19 7.26
CA SER A 124 -13.15 -16.87 7.94
C SER A 124 -13.88 -15.80 7.13
N ILE A 125 -13.98 -15.98 5.81
CA ILE A 125 -14.65 -15.06 4.89
C ILE A 125 -15.87 -15.77 4.30
N SER A 126 -17.02 -15.10 4.33
CA SER A 126 -18.27 -15.62 3.77
C SER A 126 -18.27 -15.61 2.23
N ASN A 127 -19.26 -16.30 1.66
CA ASN A 127 -19.47 -16.24 0.21
C ASN A 127 -20.13 -14.93 -0.26
N SER A 128 -20.52 -14.06 0.65
CA SER A 128 -21.12 -12.74 0.38
C SER A 128 -20.08 -11.61 0.37
N ALA A 129 -18.86 -11.88 0.85
CA ALA A 129 -17.80 -10.89 0.94
C ALA A 129 -17.20 -10.59 -0.44
N LYS A 130 -17.10 -9.32 -0.79
CA LYS A 130 -16.27 -8.82 -1.89
C LYS A 130 -14.80 -8.94 -1.51
N PHE A 131 -13.90 -9.06 -2.49
CA PHE A 131 -12.45 -9.11 -2.25
C PHE A 131 -11.97 -7.87 -1.49
N GLU A 132 -11.19 -8.08 -0.43
CA GLU A 132 -10.60 -7.04 0.44
C GLU A 132 -11.61 -6.13 1.16
N ALA A 133 -12.88 -6.50 1.21
CA ALA A 133 -13.96 -5.68 1.76
C ALA A 133 -14.56 -6.25 3.06
N ALA A 134 -15.33 -5.42 3.74
CA ALA A 134 -16.10 -5.82 4.90
C ALA A 134 -17.06 -6.98 4.57
N ASP A 135 -17.04 -8.03 5.38
CA ASP A 135 -17.89 -9.22 5.18
C ASP A 135 -19.33 -8.95 5.65
N PRO A 136 -20.34 -8.99 4.76
CA PRO A 136 -21.72 -8.75 5.13
C PRO A 136 -22.24 -9.70 6.23
N GLU A 137 -21.78 -10.96 6.26
CA GLU A 137 -22.24 -11.95 7.25
C GLU A 137 -21.70 -11.67 8.67
N PHE A 138 -20.62 -10.90 8.78
CA PHE A 138 -20.15 -10.37 10.06
C PHE A 138 -20.83 -9.04 10.40
N TRP A 139 -20.89 -8.10 9.47
CA TRP A 139 -21.26 -6.71 9.78
C TRP A 139 -22.77 -6.50 9.89
N CYS A 140 -23.59 -7.17 9.04
CA CYS A 140 -25.04 -6.95 9.08
C CYS A 140 -25.69 -7.42 10.39
N PRO A 141 -25.37 -8.59 10.95
CA PRO A 141 -25.85 -8.99 12.27
C PRO A 141 -25.37 -8.06 13.40
N ASN A 142 -24.26 -7.35 13.20
CA ASN A 142 -23.76 -6.34 14.14
C ASN A 142 -24.40 -4.95 13.94
N GLY A 143 -25.47 -4.84 13.13
CA GLY A 143 -26.25 -3.62 12.94
C GLY A 143 -25.57 -2.59 12.03
N TYR A 144 -25.02 -3.04 10.92
CA TYR A 144 -24.49 -2.25 9.81
C TYR A 144 -25.15 -2.67 8.50
N ALA A 145 -25.18 -1.78 7.52
CA ALA A 145 -25.29 -2.17 6.12
C ALA A 145 -23.88 -2.27 5.51
N VAL A 146 -23.70 -3.17 4.56
CA VAL A 146 -22.47 -3.27 3.74
C VAL A 146 -22.85 -3.02 2.30
N ILE A 147 -22.15 -2.12 1.63
CA ILE A 147 -22.44 -1.74 0.26
C ILE A 147 -21.22 -2.05 -0.61
N ASN A 148 -21.37 -2.98 -1.51
CA ASN A 148 -20.38 -3.32 -2.52
C ASN A 148 -20.73 -2.62 -3.83
N VAL A 149 -19.82 -1.78 -4.35
CA VAL A 149 -20.06 -0.95 -5.52
C VAL A 149 -19.26 -1.45 -6.72
N ASP A 150 -19.90 -1.47 -7.89
CA ASP A 150 -19.23 -1.36 -9.16
C ASP A 150 -18.99 0.13 -9.41
N ILE A 151 -17.77 0.59 -9.21
CA ILE A 151 -17.41 1.99 -9.42
C ILE A 151 -17.51 2.36 -10.89
N ARG A 152 -17.37 3.64 -11.24
CA ARG A 152 -17.42 4.14 -12.61
C ARG A 152 -16.59 3.28 -13.55
N GLY A 153 -17.20 2.86 -14.66
CA GLY A 153 -16.58 2.03 -15.69
C GLY A 153 -16.43 0.54 -15.32
N ILE A 154 -16.84 0.08 -14.16
CA ILE A 154 -16.78 -1.33 -13.78
C ILE A 154 -18.13 -2.00 -13.96
N GLY A 155 -18.12 -3.22 -14.54
CA GLY A 155 -19.33 -4.00 -14.80
C GLY A 155 -20.27 -3.25 -15.74
N TYR A 156 -21.50 -3.02 -15.27
CA TYR A 156 -22.51 -2.25 -16.00
C TYR A 156 -22.57 -0.78 -15.60
N SER A 157 -21.73 -0.32 -14.69
CA SER A 157 -21.59 1.09 -14.34
C SER A 157 -21.02 1.87 -15.53
N GLY A 158 -21.64 3.02 -15.85
CA GLY A 158 -21.25 3.82 -17.02
C GLY A 158 -19.97 4.62 -16.80
N GLY A 159 -19.47 5.22 -17.87
CA GLY A 159 -18.30 6.10 -17.89
C GLY A 159 -16.97 5.36 -17.97
N TYR A 160 -15.90 6.14 -18.16
CA TYR A 160 -14.54 5.60 -18.14
C TYR A 160 -14.10 5.30 -16.72
N HIS A 161 -13.47 4.15 -16.53
CA HIS A 161 -12.86 3.81 -15.25
C HIS A 161 -11.57 4.61 -15.06
N GLU A 162 -11.61 5.65 -14.26
CA GLU A 162 -10.43 6.39 -13.80
C GLU A 162 -9.95 5.82 -12.47
N GLN A 163 -8.71 5.30 -12.47
CA GLN A 163 -8.16 4.67 -11.28
C GLN A 163 -7.63 5.73 -10.32
N PHE A 164 -8.24 5.86 -9.15
CA PHE A 164 -7.88 6.84 -8.12
C PHE A 164 -7.78 8.28 -8.66
N GLY A 165 -8.04 9.26 -7.92
CA GLY A 165 -8.00 10.65 -8.35
C GLY A 165 -9.33 11.34 -8.18
N LYS A 166 -9.43 12.54 -8.75
CA LYS A 166 -10.55 13.46 -8.47
C LYS A 166 -11.92 12.92 -8.90
N GLN A 167 -12.03 12.33 -10.10
CA GLN A 167 -13.32 11.82 -10.61
C GLN A 167 -13.84 10.68 -9.71
N ASP A 168 -12.96 9.75 -9.36
CA ASP A 168 -13.29 8.62 -8.47
C ASP A 168 -13.71 9.12 -7.07
N ALA A 169 -13.04 10.15 -6.57
CA ALA A 169 -13.37 10.79 -5.30
C ALA A 169 -14.72 11.52 -5.32
N GLU A 170 -15.05 12.23 -6.39
CA GLU A 170 -16.33 12.91 -6.58
C GLU A 170 -17.50 11.93 -6.67
N ASP A 171 -17.31 10.80 -7.36
CA ASP A 171 -18.29 9.71 -7.41
C ASP A 171 -18.51 9.10 -6.00
N GLY A 172 -17.43 8.85 -5.27
CA GLY A 172 -17.51 8.36 -3.90
C GLY A 172 -18.22 9.33 -2.96
N TYR A 173 -17.98 10.64 -3.12
CA TYR A 173 -18.75 11.69 -2.40
C TYR A 173 -20.24 11.56 -2.70
N ASP A 174 -20.64 11.54 -3.97
CA ASP A 174 -22.05 11.47 -4.37
C ASP A 174 -22.70 10.19 -3.84
N PHE A 175 -21.98 9.09 -3.89
CA PHE A 175 -22.46 7.80 -3.42
C PHE A 175 -22.68 7.77 -1.90
N ILE A 176 -21.80 8.40 -1.12
CA ILE A 176 -21.95 8.55 0.34
C ILE A 176 -23.20 9.37 0.66
N GLU A 177 -23.40 10.50 -0.02
CA GLU A 177 -24.56 11.36 0.23
C GLU A 177 -25.88 10.68 -0.18
N TRP A 178 -25.87 9.96 -1.31
CA TRP A 178 -27.01 9.13 -1.70
C TRP A 178 -27.32 8.05 -0.66
N THR A 179 -26.31 7.36 -0.15
CA THR A 179 -26.45 6.32 0.87
C THR A 179 -27.03 6.87 2.17
N ALA A 180 -26.52 8.01 2.62
CA ALA A 180 -26.99 8.66 3.84
C ALA A 180 -28.47 9.08 3.79
N ALA A 181 -28.98 9.36 2.58
CA ALA A 181 -30.39 9.72 2.35
C ALA A 181 -31.34 8.52 2.31
N GLN A 182 -30.83 7.29 2.31
CA GLN A 182 -31.70 6.10 2.24
C GLN A 182 -32.53 5.91 3.51
N PRO A 183 -33.81 5.43 3.40
CA PRO A 183 -34.72 5.29 4.54
C PRO A 183 -34.16 4.40 5.66
N TRP A 184 -33.38 3.37 5.32
CA TRP A 184 -32.78 2.42 6.24
C TRP A 184 -31.45 2.92 6.85
N CYS A 185 -30.85 3.99 6.30
CA CYS A 185 -29.59 4.54 6.79
C CYS A 185 -29.83 5.50 7.98
N ASN A 186 -28.95 5.45 8.98
CA ASN A 186 -28.97 6.38 10.10
C ASN A 186 -28.33 7.76 9.78
N GLY A 187 -27.92 7.98 8.51
CA GLY A 187 -27.25 9.19 8.07
C GLY A 187 -25.74 9.17 8.29
N ARG A 188 -25.14 8.03 8.61
CA ARG A 188 -23.69 7.87 8.79
C ARG A 188 -23.16 6.78 7.89
N VAL A 189 -22.14 7.13 7.12
CA VAL A 189 -21.43 6.22 6.24
C VAL A 189 -19.96 6.16 6.66
N THR A 190 -19.37 4.99 6.62
CA THR A 190 -17.93 4.77 6.84
C THR A 190 -17.36 3.95 5.70
N MET A 191 -16.06 3.87 5.63
CA MET A 191 -15.35 3.06 4.64
C MET A 191 -14.36 2.13 5.33
N ALA A 192 -14.23 0.92 4.80
CA ALA A 192 -13.27 -0.09 5.25
C ALA A 192 -12.79 -0.93 4.09
N GLY A 193 -11.62 -1.51 4.23
CA GLY A 193 -11.03 -2.45 3.28
C GLY A 193 -9.57 -2.16 3.03
N SER A 194 -8.91 -3.14 2.41
CA SER A 194 -7.47 -3.14 2.16
C SER A 194 -7.13 -2.64 0.76
N SER A 195 -5.86 -2.32 0.51
CA SER A 195 -5.30 -2.06 -0.83
C SER A 195 -6.09 -0.99 -1.60
N ALA A 196 -6.67 -1.31 -2.76
CA ALA A 196 -7.44 -0.35 -3.56
C ALA A 196 -8.60 0.30 -2.77
N LEU A 197 -9.24 -0.46 -1.87
CA LEU A 197 -10.28 0.08 -0.99
C LEU A 197 -9.71 1.08 0.03
N ALA A 198 -8.49 0.90 0.48
CA ALA A 198 -7.81 1.82 1.39
C ALA A 198 -7.35 3.10 0.65
N ILE A 199 -6.81 2.95 -0.57
CA ILE A 199 -6.39 4.07 -1.43
C ILE A 199 -7.57 5.00 -1.71
N SER A 200 -8.70 4.42 -2.12
CA SER A 200 -9.93 5.18 -2.42
C SER A 200 -10.45 5.99 -1.23
N GLN A 201 -10.28 5.47 0.01
CA GLN A 201 -10.70 6.19 1.22
C GLN A 201 -9.99 7.53 1.38
N TRP A 202 -8.68 7.60 1.06
CA TRP A 202 -7.94 8.85 1.11
C TRP A 202 -8.50 9.90 0.15
N HIS A 203 -8.76 9.49 -1.11
CA HIS A 203 -9.29 10.38 -2.13
C HIS A 203 -10.69 10.87 -1.80
N ILE A 204 -11.59 9.97 -1.44
CA ILE A 204 -12.98 10.29 -1.12
C ILE A 204 -13.08 11.15 0.15
N ALA A 205 -12.31 10.84 1.19
CA ALA A 205 -12.30 11.63 2.42
C ALA A 205 -11.74 13.05 2.22
N ALA A 206 -10.85 13.25 1.24
CA ALA A 206 -10.34 14.57 0.87
C ALA A 206 -11.41 15.47 0.21
N GLU A 207 -12.45 14.90 -0.39
CA GLU A 207 -13.63 15.64 -0.91
C GLU A 207 -14.62 16.03 0.20
N GLN A 208 -14.41 15.57 1.44
CA GLN A 208 -15.17 15.95 2.65
C GLN A 208 -16.69 15.72 2.55
N PRO A 209 -17.19 14.53 2.17
CA PRO A 209 -18.63 14.30 2.16
C PRO A 209 -19.20 14.45 3.58
N PRO A 210 -20.27 15.25 3.78
CA PRO A 210 -20.80 15.58 5.10
C PRO A 210 -21.25 14.39 5.94
N HIS A 211 -21.64 13.28 5.30
CA HIS A 211 -22.12 12.09 6.00
C HIS A 211 -21.04 11.00 6.16
N LEU A 212 -19.79 11.26 5.75
CA LEU A 212 -18.67 10.38 6.06
C LEU A 212 -18.29 10.51 7.54
N ALA A 213 -18.59 9.49 8.33
CA ALA A 213 -18.42 9.52 9.78
C ALA A 213 -16.98 9.23 10.23
N CYS A 214 -16.30 8.32 9.56
CA CYS A 214 -14.91 7.94 9.79
C CYS A 214 -14.39 7.09 8.64
N ILE A 215 -13.08 6.85 8.60
CA ILE A 215 -12.42 5.95 7.63
C ILE A 215 -11.52 4.95 8.33
N ALA A 216 -11.36 3.77 7.73
CA ALA A 216 -10.45 2.73 8.18
C ALA A 216 -9.63 2.17 7.00
N PRO A 217 -8.67 2.94 6.47
CA PRO A 217 -7.81 2.48 5.40
C PRO A 217 -6.82 1.44 5.94
N TRP A 218 -7.00 0.21 5.48
CA TRP A 218 -6.22 -0.95 5.89
C TRP A 218 -5.16 -1.25 4.85
N GLU A 219 -4.00 -0.62 5.01
CA GLU A 219 -2.86 -0.73 4.09
C GLU A 219 -3.14 -0.22 2.67
N GLY A 220 -2.94 1.06 2.42
CA GLY A 220 -3.16 1.70 1.14
C GLY A 220 -2.04 2.65 0.73
N MET A 221 -1.77 2.74 -0.56
CA MET A 221 -0.85 3.72 -1.13
C MET A 221 -1.39 5.14 -0.96
N SER A 222 -0.49 6.10 -0.94
CA SER A 222 -0.77 7.54 -0.83
C SER A 222 -0.32 8.34 -2.06
N ASP A 223 0.51 7.73 -2.90
CA ASP A 223 1.10 8.34 -4.10
C ASP A 223 1.34 7.22 -5.13
N MET A 224 0.42 7.11 -6.10
CA MET A 224 0.47 6.03 -7.09
C MET A 224 1.73 6.07 -7.95
N TYR A 225 2.27 7.26 -8.21
CA TYR A 225 3.50 7.38 -8.99
C TYR A 225 4.70 6.85 -8.22
N ARG A 226 4.95 7.36 -6.99
CA ARG A 226 6.14 7.03 -6.21
C ARG A 226 6.09 5.66 -5.53
N GLU A 227 4.92 5.08 -5.36
CA GLU A 227 4.73 3.84 -4.60
C GLU A 227 4.39 2.63 -5.48
N SER A 228 3.95 2.85 -6.73
CA SER A 228 3.55 1.77 -7.63
C SER A 228 4.20 1.85 -9.01
N LEU A 229 4.04 2.99 -9.73
CA LEU A 229 4.40 3.08 -11.14
C LEU A 229 5.87 3.38 -11.38
N SER A 230 6.52 4.16 -10.48
CA SER A 230 7.87 4.67 -10.68
C SER A 230 8.60 4.84 -9.34
N GLU A 231 8.66 3.77 -8.56
CA GLU A 231 9.33 3.77 -7.26
C GLU A 231 10.81 4.12 -7.40
N GLY A 232 11.21 5.26 -6.81
CA GLY A 232 12.56 5.79 -6.97
C GLY A 232 12.91 6.20 -8.41
N GLY A 233 11.95 6.31 -9.32
CA GLY A 233 12.16 6.57 -10.74
C GLY A 233 12.36 5.32 -11.60
N ILE A 234 12.30 4.12 -11.03
CA ILE A 234 12.40 2.84 -11.75
C ILE A 234 10.99 2.37 -12.14
N PRO A 235 10.66 2.21 -13.43
CA PRO A 235 9.32 1.82 -13.85
C PRO A 235 8.89 0.46 -13.32
N CYS A 236 7.64 0.38 -12.82
CA CYS A 236 7.01 -0.83 -12.27
C CYS A 236 5.62 -1.06 -12.92
N ILE A 237 5.58 -1.15 -14.23
CA ILE A 237 4.33 -1.17 -15.01
C ILE A 237 3.59 -2.50 -14.89
N LYS A 238 4.31 -3.60 -14.72
CA LYS A 238 3.74 -4.95 -14.76
C LYS A 238 2.77 -5.23 -13.62
N PHE A 239 3.03 -4.71 -12.44
CA PHE A 239 2.12 -4.88 -11.30
C PHE A 239 0.76 -4.21 -11.55
N THR A 240 0.76 -2.95 -11.97
CA THR A 240 -0.48 -2.22 -12.25
C THR A 240 -1.28 -2.90 -13.36
N ASN A 241 -0.59 -3.34 -14.43
CA ASN A 241 -1.22 -4.11 -15.50
C ASN A 241 -1.83 -5.42 -14.98
N PHE A 242 -1.14 -6.13 -14.08
CA PHE A 242 -1.67 -7.32 -13.42
C PHE A 242 -2.89 -7.01 -12.56
N ALA A 243 -2.83 -5.96 -11.73
CA ALA A 243 -3.93 -5.56 -10.85
C ALA A 243 -5.20 -5.17 -11.62
N THR A 244 -5.07 -4.67 -12.84
CA THR A 244 -6.20 -4.25 -13.67
C THR A 244 -6.63 -5.26 -14.74
N ALA A 245 -5.90 -6.38 -14.86
CA ALA A 245 -6.16 -7.40 -15.88
C ALA A 245 -7.57 -7.98 -15.85
N GLY A 246 -8.15 -8.09 -14.68
CA GLY A 246 -9.49 -8.64 -14.44
C GLY A 246 -10.63 -7.62 -14.63
N ALA A 247 -10.32 -6.34 -14.82
CA ALA A 247 -11.34 -5.30 -14.97
C ALA A 247 -12.21 -5.53 -16.21
N CYS A 248 -13.50 -5.33 -16.05
CA CYS A 248 -14.45 -5.37 -17.15
C CYS A 248 -15.41 -4.20 -17.05
N GLY A 249 -15.75 -3.61 -18.20
CA GLY A 249 -16.58 -2.43 -18.30
C GLY A 249 -17.02 -2.17 -19.72
N LEU A 250 -17.81 -1.11 -19.91
CA LEU A 250 -18.44 -0.82 -21.19
C LEU A 250 -17.64 0.16 -22.05
N GLU A 251 -16.80 1.00 -21.44
CA GLU A 251 -16.17 2.12 -22.15
C GLU A 251 -14.64 2.00 -22.19
N GLY A 252 -13.96 1.88 -21.07
CA GLY A 252 -12.52 1.70 -21.00
C GLY A 252 -11.93 2.09 -19.64
N ILE A 253 -10.75 1.53 -19.36
CA ILE A 253 -10.00 1.74 -18.13
C ILE A 253 -8.76 2.61 -18.37
N ASP A 254 -8.49 3.54 -17.46
CA ASP A 254 -7.24 4.31 -17.39
C ASP A 254 -6.03 3.36 -17.36
N ASP A 255 -5.21 3.39 -18.41
CA ASP A 255 -4.00 2.57 -18.53
C ASP A 255 -2.82 3.31 -17.91
N MET A 256 -2.74 3.27 -16.57
CA MET A 256 -1.65 3.92 -15.83
C MET A 256 -0.27 3.41 -16.25
N GLY A 257 -0.15 2.15 -16.70
CA GLY A 257 1.09 1.62 -17.25
C GLY A 257 1.52 2.36 -18.51
N ALA A 258 0.59 2.52 -19.48
CA ALA A 258 0.85 3.29 -20.69
C ALA A 258 1.05 4.79 -20.39
N MET A 259 0.38 5.31 -19.36
CA MET A 259 0.63 6.69 -18.89
C MET A 259 2.04 6.86 -18.33
N ALA A 260 2.56 5.89 -17.59
CA ALA A 260 3.94 5.92 -17.07
C ALA A 260 4.99 5.84 -18.20
N GLU A 261 4.72 5.08 -19.26
CA GLU A 261 5.56 5.08 -20.47
C GLU A 261 5.51 6.41 -21.23
N LYS A 262 4.32 6.99 -21.36
CA LYS A 262 4.11 8.24 -22.11
C LYS A 262 4.56 9.48 -21.34
N TYR A 263 4.37 9.49 -20.03
CA TYR A 263 4.68 10.58 -19.12
C TYR A 263 5.51 10.07 -17.93
N PRO A 264 6.79 9.76 -18.16
CA PRO A 264 7.65 9.16 -17.13
C PRO A 264 8.02 10.09 -15.97
N LEU A 265 7.71 11.37 -16.08
CA LEU A 265 7.98 12.38 -15.06
C LEU A 265 6.69 12.88 -14.40
N MET A 266 6.81 13.36 -13.17
CA MET A 266 5.73 13.94 -12.40
C MET A 266 5.09 15.11 -13.15
N ASN A 267 3.78 15.05 -13.33
CA ASN A 267 2.94 16.06 -13.99
C ASN A 267 1.54 16.11 -13.36
N ALA A 268 0.65 16.92 -13.91
CA ALA A 268 -0.71 17.09 -13.36
C ALA A 268 -1.55 15.80 -13.31
N TYR A 269 -1.31 14.84 -14.20
CA TYR A 269 -1.98 13.53 -14.15
C TYR A 269 -1.55 12.73 -12.90
N TRP A 270 -0.25 12.70 -12.61
CA TRP A 270 0.26 12.00 -11.43
C TRP A 270 -0.08 12.73 -10.13
N GLU A 271 -0.12 14.06 -10.16
CA GLU A 271 -0.55 14.87 -9.01
C GLU A 271 -2.00 14.62 -8.64
N ASP A 272 -2.89 14.36 -9.62
CA ASP A 272 -4.28 13.96 -9.40
C ASP A 272 -4.40 12.60 -8.65
N LYS A 273 -3.39 11.74 -8.76
CA LYS A 273 -3.32 10.46 -8.06
C LYS A 273 -2.73 10.57 -6.63
N ILE A 274 -2.58 11.77 -6.11
CA ILE A 274 -2.13 12.07 -4.74
C ILE A 274 -3.24 12.83 -4.02
N PRO A 275 -3.89 12.26 -3.00
CA PRO A 275 -4.99 12.94 -2.31
C PRO A 275 -4.50 14.14 -1.49
N ASP A 276 -5.33 15.16 -1.35
CA ASP A 276 -5.08 16.29 -0.45
C ASP A 276 -5.37 15.89 1.01
N PHE A 277 -4.38 15.28 1.65
CA PHE A 277 -4.48 14.83 3.04
C PHE A 277 -4.84 15.94 4.02
N SER A 278 -4.52 17.21 3.71
CA SER A 278 -4.83 18.34 4.58
C SER A 278 -6.33 18.59 4.74
N LYS A 279 -7.15 18.06 3.84
CA LYS A 279 -8.61 18.14 3.90
C LYS A 279 -9.24 17.00 4.69
N ILE A 280 -8.52 15.92 4.99
CA ILE A 280 -9.06 14.77 5.70
C ILE A 280 -9.12 15.06 7.20
N THR A 281 -10.32 15.33 7.71
CA THR A 281 -10.56 15.73 9.10
C THR A 281 -11.38 14.73 9.91
N VAL A 282 -11.99 13.74 9.25
CA VAL A 282 -12.78 12.69 9.90
C VAL A 282 -11.89 11.77 10.73
N PRO A 283 -12.43 11.11 11.78
CA PRO A 283 -11.70 10.09 12.52
C PRO A 283 -11.16 9.01 11.60
N ALA A 284 -9.93 8.56 11.85
CA ALA A 284 -9.25 7.57 11.01
C ALA A 284 -8.54 6.49 11.84
N TYR A 285 -8.76 5.22 11.51
CA TYR A 285 -8.00 4.09 12.03
C TYR A 285 -7.21 3.44 10.89
N VAL A 286 -5.90 3.61 10.92
CA VAL A 286 -4.97 3.22 9.84
C VAL A 286 -4.12 2.04 10.31
N THR A 287 -3.93 1.04 9.44
CA THR A 287 -2.98 -0.04 9.68
C THR A 287 -1.84 -0.02 8.65
N ALA A 288 -0.70 -0.57 9.03
CA ALA A 288 0.49 -0.61 8.20
C ALA A 288 1.30 -1.89 8.48
N GLY A 289 1.45 -2.76 7.50
CA GLY A 289 2.33 -3.92 7.55
C GLY A 289 3.78 -3.54 7.27
N TRP A 290 4.73 -3.83 8.19
CA TRP A 290 6.13 -3.44 8.05
C TRP A 290 6.83 -3.97 6.80
N ASN A 291 6.36 -5.05 6.25
CA ASN A 291 6.99 -5.71 5.11
C ASN A 291 6.13 -5.61 3.85
N HIS A 292 5.04 -4.87 3.92
CA HIS A 292 4.07 -4.71 2.84
C HIS A 292 4.43 -3.55 1.91
N PHE A 293 4.13 -3.67 0.61
CA PHE A 293 4.39 -2.60 -0.37
C PHE A 293 3.48 -1.37 -0.19
N HIS A 294 2.41 -1.47 0.60
CA HIS A 294 1.57 -0.34 1.02
C HIS A 294 2.08 0.42 2.25
N LEU A 295 3.16 -0.05 2.88
CA LEU A 295 3.70 0.52 4.12
C LEU A 295 3.94 2.03 4.03
N ARG A 296 4.64 2.48 2.97
CA ARG A 296 4.97 3.88 2.77
C ARG A 296 3.72 4.74 2.77
N GLY A 297 2.73 4.38 1.95
CA GLY A 297 1.49 5.13 1.79
C GLY A 297 0.64 5.17 3.05
N SER A 298 0.51 4.05 3.75
CA SER A 298 -0.25 3.98 5.00
C SER A 298 0.34 4.90 6.06
N VAL A 299 1.67 4.89 6.24
CA VAL A 299 2.35 5.74 7.23
C VAL A 299 2.30 7.21 6.83
N ILE A 300 2.54 7.55 5.56
CA ILE A 300 2.46 8.92 5.05
C ILE A 300 1.03 9.45 5.16
N GLY A 301 0.03 8.67 4.75
CA GLY A 301 -1.37 9.02 4.87
C GLY A 301 -1.73 9.36 6.32
N TRP A 302 -1.43 8.45 7.25
CA TRP A 302 -1.66 8.70 8.68
C TRP A 302 -0.95 9.96 9.19
N ARG A 303 0.31 10.20 8.79
CA ARG A 303 1.06 11.39 9.22
C ARG A 303 0.44 12.68 8.70
N LYS A 304 0.03 12.71 7.42
CA LYS A 304 -0.37 13.92 6.70
C LYS A 304 -1.84 14.32 6.88
N ILE A 305 -2.75 13.39 7.25
CA ILE A 305 -4.16 13.75 7.46
C ILE A 305 -4.31 14.79 8.58
N ALA A 306 -5.21 15.76 8.35
CA ALA A 306 -5.49 16.84 9.31
C ALA A 306 -6.33 16.39 10.52
N SER A 307 -6.88 15.17 10.49
CA SER A 307 -7.65 14.62 11.59
C SER A 307 -6.84 14.61 12.88
N LYS A 308 -7.46 15.10 13.97
CA LYS A 308 -6.91 15.01 15.32
C LYS A 308 -7.29 13.69 16.02
N GLN A 309 -8.24 12.97 15.45
CA GLN A 309 -8.73 11.68 15.92
C GLN A 309 -8.23 10.59 14.98
N LYS A 310 -6.94 10.28 15.05
CA LYS A 310 -6.30 9.29 14.20
C LYS A 310 -5.48 8.31 15.01
N TRP A 311 -5.56 7.06 14.61
CA TRP A 311 -4.85 5.92 15.21
C TRP A 311 -4.04 5.21 14.15
N LEU A 312 -2.86 4.73 14.53
CA LEU A 312 -1.98 3.90 13.69
C LEU A 312 -1.70 2.60 14.43
N ARG A 313 -1.88 1.47 13.76
CA ARG A 313 -1.36 0.18 14.19
C ARG A 313 -0.39 -0.34 13.13
N ALA A 314 0.89 -0.48 13.51
CA ALA A 314 1.93 -0.98 12.61
C ALA A 314 2.36 -2.38 13.08
N HIS A 315 2.19 -3.37 12.20
CA HIS A 315 2.30 -4.79 12.50
C HIS A 315 3.16 -5.53 11.46
N ARG A 316 3.38 -6.83 11.66
CA ARG A 316 4.17 -7.66 10.74
C ARG A 316 3.35 -8.39 9.70
N GLU A 317 2.06 -8.59 9.97
CA GLU A 317 1.20 -9.42 9.13
C GLU A 317 0.95 -8.77 7.76
N PHE A 318 0.54 -9.59 6.79
CA PHE A 318 0.04 -9.11 5.52
C PHE A 318 -1.40 -8.61 5.69
N GLU A 319 -1.84 -7.70 4.83
CA GLU A 319 -3.15 -7.04 4.91
C GLU A 319 -4.35 -7.99 5.05
N TRP A 320 -4.35 -9.12 4.32
CA TRP A 320 -5.51 -10.00 4.30
C TRP A 320 -5.71 -10.79 5.60
N PRO A 321 -4.72 -11.55 6.12
CA PRO A 321 -4.88 -12.21 7.41
C PRO A 321 -5.17 -11.20 8.52
N ASP A 322 -4.54 -10.03 8.49
CA ASP A 322 -4.75 -9.00 9.50
C ASP A 322 -6.17 -8.41 9.43
N PHE A 323 -6.70 -8.10 8.24
CA PHE A 323 -8.03 -7.53 8.07
C PHE A 323 -9.16 -8.49 8.45
N TYR A 324 -9.01 -9.79 8.13
CA TYR A 324 -10.05 -10.79 8.38
C TYR A 324 -9.88 -11.56 9.68
N GLU A 325 -8.86 -11.25 10.47
CA GLU A 325 -8.73 -11.84 11.79
C GLU A 325 -9.87 -11.36 12.70
N ARG A 326 -10.48 -12.30 13.43
CA ARG A 326 -11.67 -12.01 14.25
C ARG A 326 -11.44 -10.92 15.28
N HIS A 327 -10.28 -10.91 15.94
CA HIS A 327 -9.92 -9.89 16.92
C HIS A 327 -9.86 -8.50 16.28
N ASN A 328 -9.22 -8.38 15.13
CA ASN A 328 -9.08 -7.11 14.40
C ASN A 328 -10.43 -6.62 13.87
N MET A 329 -11.31 -7.52 13.41
CA MET A 329 -12.68 -7.16 13.02
C MET A 329 -13.50 -6.63 14.20
N GLU A 330 -13.38 -7.22 15.39
CA GLU A 330 -14.05 -6.73 16.61
C GLU A 330 -13.47 -5.37 17.07
N GLU A 331 -12.18 -5.16 16.93
CA GLU A 331 -11.55 -3.87 17.20
C GLU A 331 -12.02 -2.80 16.22
N LEU A 332 -12.04 -3.10 14.92
CA LEU A 332 -12.58 -2.21 13.89
C LEU A 332 -14.06 -1.90 14.16
N LYS A 333 -14.82 -2.90 14.60
CA LYS A 333 -16.21 -2.71 15.00
C LYS A 333 -16.31 -1.73 16.20
N ALA A 334 -15.44 -1.84 17.19
CA ALA A 334 -15.44 -0.91 18.32
C ALA A 334 -15.18 0.53 17.87
N PHE A 335 -14.26 0.73 16.92
CA PHE A 335 -14.01 2.04 16.28
C PHE A 335 -15.27 2.56 15.56
N PHE A 336 -15.90 1.73 14.73
CA PHE A 336 -17.12 2.11 14.02
C PHE A 336 -18.31 2.32 14.94
N ASP A 337 -18.50 1.49 15.96
CA ASP A 337 -19.57 1.68 16.96
C ASP A 337 -19.44 3.04 17.65
N ARG A 338 -18.20 3.49 17.89
CA ARG A 338 -17.95 4.81 18.47
C ARG A 338 -18.37 5.95 17.55
N TYR A 339 -18.00 5.90 16.26
CA TYR A 339 -18.18 7.03 15.35
C TYR A 339 -19.44 6.94 14.48
N CYS A 340 -19.94 5.75 14.20
CA CYS A 340 -21.13 5.55 13.38
C CYS A 340 -22.41 5.35 14.20
N LYS A 341 -22.31 4.92 15.48
CA LYS A 341 -23.46 4.68 16.37
C LYS A 341 -23.46 5.53 17.65
N ASP A 342 -22.45 6.38 17.86
CA ASP A 342 -22.24 7.16 19.09
C ASP A 342 -22.13 6.32 20.39
N ILE A 343 -21.72 5.05 20.27
CA ILE A 343 -21.55 4.19 21.44
C ILE A 343 -20.27 4.61 22.18
N ARG A 344 -20.43 4.99 23.44
CA ARG A 344 -19.28 5.31 24.31
C ARG A 344 -18.68 4.04 24.85
N ASN A 345 -17.75 3.45 24.10
CA ASN A 345 -17.08 2.18 24.40
C ASN A 345 -15.63 2.34 24.89
N GLY A 346 -15.17 3.59 25.07
CA GLY A 346 -13.81 3.86 25.54
C GLY A 346 -12.74 3.87 24.44
N TRP A 347 -13.12 3.86 23.17
CA TRP A 347 -12.17 3.88 22.03
C TRP A 347 -11.10 4.98 22.15
N GLU A 348 -11.47 6.16 22.68
CA GLU A 348 -10.56 7.29 22.83
C GLU A 348 -9.38 7.02 23.78
N SER A 349 -9.46 5.96 24.59
CA SER A 349 -8.35 5.51 25.45
C SER A 349 -7.38 4.56 24.74
N THR A 350 -7.71 4.09 23.52
CA THR A 350 -6.81 3.31 22.69
C THR A 350 -5.55 4.14 22.38
N PRO A 351 -4.32 3.59 22.55
CA PRO A 351 -3.09 4.30 22.21
C PRO A 351 -3.11 4.81 20.78
N ARG A 352 -2.67 6.05 20.58
CA ARG A 352 -2.70 6.71 19.26
C ARG A 352 -1.85 6.01 18.23
N VAL A 353 -0.75 5.43 18.66
CA VAL A 353 0.15 4.63 17.84
C VAL A 353 0.45 3.33 18.58
N ARG A 354 0.38 2.22 17.89
CA ARG A 354 0.79 0.90 18.36
C ARG A 354 1.79 0.32 17.36
N ILE A 355 2.91 -0.14 17.86
CA ILE A 355 4.02 -0.61 17.03
C ILE A 355 4.43 -2.00 17.46
N SER A 356 4.39 -2.96 16.54
CA SER A 356 5.06 -4.23 16.72
C SER A 356 6.52 -4.12 16.30
N VAL A 357 7.42 -4.60 17.15
CA VAL A 357 8.87 -4.62 16.91
C VAL A 357 9.26 -6.02 16.50
N GLN A 358 9.68 -6.20 15.27
CA GLN A 358 10.07 -7.50 14.72
C GLN A 358 11.43 -7.95 15.27
N ASP A 359 11.62 -9.25 15.41
CA ASP A 359 12.94 -9.84 15.69
C ASP A 359 13.43 -10.65 14.48
N ARG A 360 12.85 -11.80 14.24
CA ARG A 360 13.21 -12.73 13.16
C ARG A 360 11.93 -13.34 12.57
N PHE A 361 12.06 -14.13 11.55
CA PHE A 361 11.06 -14.58 10.61
C PHE A 361 9.59 -14.53 11.13
N ASP A 362 9.27 -15.24 12.19
CA ASP A 362 7.90 -15.33 12.73
C ASP A 362 7.85 -14.98 14.22
N ASP A 363 8.71 -14.10 14.66
CA ASP A 363 8.89 -13.74 16.06
C ASP A 363 8.95 -12.22 16.21
N ASP A 364 8.10 -11.66 17.03
CA ASP A 364 8.10 -10.26 17.40
C ASP A 364 8.72 -10.06 18.78
N PHE A 365 9.65 -9.13 18.88
CA PHE A 365 10.22 -8.71 20.16
C PHE A 365 9.17 -8.00 21.04
N ARG A 366 8.25 -7.27 20.41
CA ARG A 366 7.11 -6.61 21.05
C ARG A 366 5.93 -6.58 20.09
N VAL A 367 4.74 -6.83 20.59
CA VAL A 367 3.49 -6.71 19.84
C VAL A 367 2.72 -5.49 20.35
N ASP A 368 2.20 -4.69 19.42
CA ASP A 368 1.32 -3.54 19.69
C ASP A 368 1.80 -2.61 20.82
N ARG A 369 3.12 -2.37 20.90
CA ARG A 369 3.70 -1.46 21.89
C ARG A 369 3.07 -0.07 21.77
N PRO A 370 2.49 0.48 22.86
CA PRO A 370 1.85 1.79 22.82
C PRO A 370 2.88 2.91 22.67
N GLU A 371 2.60 3.82 21.75
CA GLU A 371 3.37 5.02 21.46
C GLU A 371 2.43 6.22 21.26
N ASP A 372 2.99 7.43 21.33
CA ASP A 372 2.20 8.65 21.19
C ASP A 372 2.18 9.18 19.75
N GLU A 373 3.24 8.87 18.98
CA GLU A 373 3.48 9.43 17.63
C GLU A 373 4.37 8.50 16.78
N PHE A 374 4.42 8.75 15.48
CA PHE A 374 5.39 8.15 14.56
C PHE A 374 5.81 9.19 13.49
N PRO A 375 7.12 9.37 13.17
CA PRO A 375 8.27 8.77 13.86
C PRO A 375 8.31 9.13 15.34
N LEU A 376 8.95 8.26 16.16
CA LEU A 376 9.01 8.45 17.61
C LEU A 376 9.92 9.65 17.98
N ALA A 377 9.47 10.55 18.85
CA ALA A 377 10.27 11.70 19.29
C ALA A 377 11.60 11.30 19.98
N ARG A 378 11.67 10.08 20.52
CA ARG A 378 12.89 9.53 21.13
C ARG A 378 13.83 8.86 20.12
N THR A 379 13.53 8.89 18.83
CA THR A 379 14.42 8.38 17.79
C THR A 379 15.68 9.24 17.70
N ARG A 380 16.84 8.59 17.80
CA ARG A 380 18.14 9.21 17.54
C ARG A 380 18.68 8.69 16.22
N TYR A 381 18.75 9.58 15.22
CA TYR A 381 19.33 9.23 13.93
C TYR A 381 20.86 9.19 14.02
N GLU A 382 21.45 8.04 13.72
CA GLU A 382 22.89 7.80 13.73
C GLU A 382 23.38 7.44 12.34
N LYS A 383 24.63 7.80 12.02
CA LYS A 383 25.27 7.47 10.75
C LYS A 383 26.23 6.33 10.93
N LEU A 384 26.10 5.32 10.07
CA LEU A 384 27.07 4.25 9.88
C LEU A 384 27.77 4.46 8.56
N TYR A 385 29.02 4.98 8.59
CA TYR A 385 29.78 5.32 7.40
C TYR A 385 30.31 4.08 6.70
N LEU A 386 30.11 4.00 5.38
CA LEU A 386 30.58 2.91 4.55
C LEU A 386 32.08 3.00 4.35
N ASP A 387 32.78 1.87 4.45
CA ASP A 387 34.20 1.75 4.15
C ASP A 387 34.43 0.62 3.12
N ALA A 388 34.71 1.01 1.89
CA ALA A 388 34.97 0.06 0.81
C ALA A 388 36.31 -0.68 0.93
N SER A 389 37.17 -0.29 1.88
CA SER A 389 38.46 -0.97 2.08
C SER A 389 38.32 -2.35 2.75
N ASP A 390 37.28 -2.51 3.58
CA ASP A 390 37.00 -3.75 4.33
C ASP A 390 35.53 -4.19 4.25
N MET A 391 34.70 -3.47 3.48
CA MET A 391 33.28 -3.73 3.29
C MET A 391 32.50 -3.69 4.61
N ARG A 392 32.89 -2.76 5.49
CA ARG A 392 32.28 -2.55 6.80
C ARG A 392 31.63 -1.16 6.89
N MET A 393 30.75 -1.03 7.86
CA MET A 393 30.26 0.29 8.30
C MET A 393 30.91 0.68 9.62
N LYS A 394 31.18 1.97 9.80
CA LYS A 394 31.91 2.54 10.95
C LYS A 394 31.16 3.75 11.52
N ARG A 395 31.39 4.06 12.81
CA ARG A 395 30.83 5.24 13.47
C ARG A 395 31.43 6.57 12.99
N GLU A 396 32.63 6.51 12.41
CA GLU A 396 33.35 7.66 11.89
C GLU A 396 33.62 7.51 10.40
N ASN A 397 33.65 8.63 9.67
CA ASN A 397 33.94 8.61 8.25
C ASN A 397 35.40 8.17 8.02
N PRO A 398 35.68 7.15 7.17
CA PRO A 398 37.04 6.73 6.85
C PRO A 398 37.88 7.89 6.27
N GLU A 399 39.14 8.01 6.73
CA GLU A 399 40.05 9.07 6.26
C GLU A 399 40.49 8.87 4.81
N GLN A 400 40.58 7.61 4.35
CA GLN A 400 41.02 7.27 3.01
C GLN A 400 39.86 7.17 2.04
N ALA A 401 40.00 7.79 0.87
CA ALA A 401 39.06 7.61 -0.23
C ALA A 401 39.29 6.24 -0.88
N VAL A 402 38.26 5.42 -0.90
CA VAL A 402 38.25 4.08 -1.51
C VAL A 402 36.97 3.91 -2.32
N GLU A 403 37.04 3.14 -3.40
CA GLU A 403 35.88 2.79 -4.21
C GLU A 403 35.60 1.29 -4.19
N ALA A 404 34.34 0.92 -4.28
CA ALA A 404 33.90 -0.43 -4.60
C ALA A 404 32.88 -0.38 -5.72
N GLY A 405 32.83 -1.42 -6.55
CA GLY A 405 31.88 -1.44 -7.65
C GLY A 405 31.58 -2.86 -8.10
N TYR A 406 30.43 -3.00 -8.74
CA TYR A 406 29.91 -4.29 -9.20
C TYR A 406 29.28 -4.17 -10.60
N ASP A 407 29.13 -5.32 -11.26
CA ASP A 407 28.33 -5.48 -12.47
C ASP A 407 26.84 -5.50 -12.09
N PRO A 408 26.01 -4.57 -12.57
CA PRO A 408 24.62 -4.44 -12.13
C PRO A 408 23.73 -5.65 -12.48
N ALA A 409 24.09 -6.44 -13.48
CA ALA A 409 23.30 -7.60 -13.88
C ALA A 409 23.51 -8.82 -12.96
N THR A 410 24.72 -8.97 -12.37
CA THR A 410 25.12 -10.20 -11.68
C THR A 410 25.67 -9.98 -10.28
N GLY A 411 26.16 -8.76 -9.98
CA GLY A 411 26.81 -8.42 -8.73
C GLY A 411 25.97 -7.60 -7.77
N GLU A 412 26.47 -7.46 -6.58
CA GLU A 412 26.04 -6.59 -5.50
C GLU A 412 27.22 -6.21 -4.62
N ILE A 413 27.02 -5.22 -3.74
CA ILE A 413 27.94 -4.90 -2.64
C ILE A 413 27.20 -4.87 -1.31
N ASP A 414 27.88 -5.41 -0.30
CA ASP A 414 27.36 -5.49 1.06
C ASP A 414 28.28 -4.73 2.01
N PHE A 415 27.70 -3.95 2.94
CA PHE A 415 28.43 -3.33 4.04
C PHE A 415 27.81 -3.75 5.37
N ASP A 416 28.66 -4.20 6.31
CA ASP A 416 28.25 -4.80 7.56
C ASP A 416 28.63 -3.97 8.77
N TYR A 417 27.72 -3.86 9.75
CA TYR A 417 28.01 -3.35 11.10
C TYR A 417 27.47 -4.31 12.14
N THR A 418 28.32 -4.73 13.10
CA THR A 418 27.91 -5.61 14.18
C THR A 418 27.63 -4.78 15.45
N PHE A 419 26.42 -4.90 15.99
CA PHE A 419 26.05 -4.23 17.22
C PHE A 419 26.70 -4.88 18.44
N THR A 420 27.17 -4.05 19.37
CA THR A 420 27.78 -4.52 20.62
C THR A 420 26.78 -4.62 21.77
N GLU A 421 25.60 -4.06 21.60
CA GLU A 421 24.50 -4.06 22.56
C GLU A 421 23.18 -4.26 21.80
N ASP A 422 22.12 -4.65 22.53
CA ASP A 422 20.79 -4.76 21.94
C ASP A 422 20.34 -3.40 21.45
N THR A 423 19.98 -3.30 20.17
CA THR A 423 19.66 -2.04 19.50
C THR A 423 18.37 -2.17 18.72
N GLU A 424 17.36 -1.41 19.11
CA GLU A 424 16.12 -1.29 18.35
C GLU A 424 16.24 -0.18 17.33
N LEU A 425 15.86 -0.49 16.08
CA LEU A 425 15.72 0.47 14.99
C LEU A 425 14.23 0.59 14.64
N THR A 426 13.63 1.74 14.95
CA THR A 426 12.22 2.01 14.65
C THR A 426 12.09 3.37 14.01
N GLY A 427 11.72 3.40 12.72
CA GLY A 427 11.58 4.63 11.94
C GLY A 427 12.16 4.50 10.54
N TYR A 428 12.38 5.65 9.93
CA TYR A 428 12.91 5.78 8.57
C TYR A 428 14.42 5.57 8.54
N MET A 429 14.90 4.98 7.46
CA MET A 429 16.33 4.93 7.14
C MET A 429 16.59 5.62 5.82
N LYS A 430 17.84 6.03 5.58
CA LYS A 430 18.30 6.45 4.25
C LYS A 430 19.72 6.01 3.98
N LEU A 431 19.99 5.66 2.73
CA LEU A 431 21.36 5.52 2.24
C LEU A 431 21.77 6.83 1.57
N HIS A 432 22.76 7.52 2.16
CA HIS A 432 23.50 8.58 1.47
C HIS A 432 24.75 7.99 0.87
N ALA A 433 24.96 8.16 -0.44
CA ALA A 433 26.12 7.59 -1.10
C ALA A 433 26.63 8.49 -2.22
N TRP A 434 27.93 8.34 -2.56
CA TRP A 434 28.56 8.93 -3.73
C TRP A 434 28.69 7.89 -4.82
N ALA A 435 27.95 8.05 -5.91
CA ALA A 435 27.78 7.06 -6.97
C ALA A 435 28.37 7.56 -8.30
N GLU A 436 28.88 6.61 -9.09
CA GLU A 436 29.43 6.81 -10.44
C GLU A 436 28.97 5.66 -11.35
N ALA A 437 28.42 6.00 -12.52
CA ALA A 437 28.13 5.04 -13.58
C ALA A 437 29.33 4.95 -14.54
N ARG A 438 29.95 3.77 -14.64
CA ARG A 438 31.06 3.55 -15.60
C ARG A 438 30.58 2.75 -16.79
N GLY A 439 30.56 3.39 -17.96
CA GLY A 439 30.13 2.77 -19.21
C GLY A 439 28.63 2.87 -19.47
N HIS A 440 27.93 3.68 -18.68
CA HIS A 440 26.54 4.08 -18.86
C HIS A 440 26.30 5.49 -18.30
N ASP A 441 25.14 6.08 -18.55
CA ASP A 441 24.78 7.42 -18.10
C ASP A 441 23.73 7.41 -16.95
N ASP A 442 23.38 6.23 -16.45
CA ASP A 442 22.43 6.06 -15.36
C ASP A 442 22.73 4.80 -14.52
N MET A 443 22.04 4.66 -13.39
CA MET A 443 22.09 3.49 -12.49
C MET A 443 20.74 3.27 -11.85
N ASP A 444 20.19 2.08 -11.93
CA ASP A 444 19.04 1.65 -11.13
C ASP A 444 19.54 0.87 -9.91
N LEU A 445 19.22 1.38 -8.74
CA LEU A 445 19.70 0.86 -7.46
C LEU A 445 18.55 0.25 -6.65
N PHE A 446 18.80 -0.94 -6.13
CA PHE A 446 17.97 -1.63 -5.15
C PHE A 446 18.76 -1.78 -3.87
N VAL A 447 18.27 -1.17 -2.81
CA VAL A 447 18.90 -1.16 -1.48
C VAL A 447 18.07 -2.00 -0.54
N THR A 448 18.70 -2.92 0.20
CA THR A 448 18.03 -3.74 1.20
C THR A 448 18.81 -3.73 2.50
N VAL A 449 18.11 -3.52 3.61
CA VAL A 449 18.69 -3.60 4.96
C VAL A 449 18.32 -4.93 5.58
N LYS A 450 19.33 -5.77 5.82
CA LYS A 450 19.18 -7.13 6.33
C LYS A 450 19.68 -7.26 7.75
N LYS A 451 19.17 -8.25 8.47
CA LYS A 451 19.69 -8.70 9.75
C LYS A 451 20.42 -10.03 9.58
N LEU A 452 21.63 -10.12 10.12
CA LEU A 452 22.38 -11.37 10.19
C LEU A 452 22.54 -11.79 11.65
N SER A 453 22.44 -13.09 11.91
CA SER A 453 22.72 -13.68 13.21
C SER A 453 24.18 -13.49 13.65
N ARG A 454 24.49 -13.82 14.89
CA ARG A 454 25.87 -13.85 15.41
C ARG A 454 26.82 -14.76 14.62
N THR A 455 26.29 -15.70 13.83
CA THR A 455 27.05 -16.61 12.98
C THR A 455 27.04 -16.21 11.52
N GLY A 456 26.48 -15.03 11.17
CA GLY A 456 26.44 -14.50 9.81
C GLY A 456 25.30 -15.07 8.94
N VAL A 457 24.35 -15.81 9.51
CA VAL A 457 23.18 -16.33 8.79
C VAL A 457 22.11 -15.24 8.71
N GLU A 458 21.57 -15.01 7.52
CA GLU A 458 20.47 -14.06 7.31
C GLU A 458 19.25 -14.46 8.15
N GLN A 459 18.66 -13.45 8.79
CA GLN A 459 17.45 -13.55 9.61
C GLN A 459 16.36 -12.76 8.90
N PRO A 460 15.60 -13.35 7.96
CA PRO A 460 14.52 -12.62 7.28
C PRO A 460 13.38 -12.31 8.25
N VAL A 461 12.44 -11.49 7.81
CA VAL A 461 11.11 -11.31 8.41
C VAL A 461 10.07 -11.98 7.51
N THR A 462 8.83 -12.10 7.98
CA THR A 462 7.75 -12.67 7.15
C THR A 462 7.12 -11.61 6.25
N LEU A 463 6.70 -12.02 5.06
CA LEU A 463 5.81 -11.21 4.20
C LEU A 463 4.38 -11.72 4.30
N PHE A 464 4.17 -13.01 4.05
CA PHE A 464 2.86 -13.64 4.07
C PHE A 464 2.79 -14.65 5.22
N HIS A 465 2.30 -14.23 6.35
CA HIS A 465 1.90 -15.09 7.46
C HIS A 465 2.76 -16.37 7.62
N GLY A 466 4.05 -16.19 7.85
CA GLY A 466 5.00 -17.30 8.02
C GLY A 466 5.34 -18.13 6.78
N THR A 467 4.81 -17.79 5.60
CA THR A 467 5.00 -18.62 4.39
C THR A 467 6.05 -18.09 3.43
N ALA A 468 6.33 -16.78 3.42
CA ALA A 468 7.30 -16.18 2.53
C ALA A 468 8.27 -15.27 3.28
N PRO A 469 9.59 -15.48 3.14
CA PRO A 469 10.59 -14.62 3.74
C PRO A 469 10.66 -13.26 3.04
N HIS A 470 10.93 -12.22 3.83
CA HIS A 470 11.25 -10.88 3.36
C HIS A 470 12.60 -10.44 3.95
N PRO A 471 13.52 -9.89 3.16
CA PRO A 471 14.88 -9.60 3.63
C PRO A 471 14.94 -8.50 4.70
N GLY A 472 14.00 -7.58 4.71
CA GLY A 472 13.92 -6.43 5.61
C GLY A 472 13.54 -5.15 4.87
N ALA A 473 13.87 -3.98 5.44
CA ALA A 473 13.55 -2.69 4.85
C ALA A 473 14.28 -2.48 3.51
N TRP A 474 13.63 -1.78 2.59
CA TRP A 474 14.13 -1.61 1.22
C TRP A 474 13.93 -0.18 0.72
N GLY A 475 14.71 0.17 -0.29
CA GLY A 475 14.60 1.40 -1.06
C GLY A 475 15.07 1.22 -2.48
N LYS A 476 14.69 2.14 -3.36
CA LYS A 476 15.05 2.10 -4.77
C LYS A 476 15.35 3.50 -5.27
N LEU A 477 16.25 3.60 -6.25
CA LEU A 477 16.55 4.87 -6.91
C LEU A 477 17.14 4.64 -8.30
N ARG A 478 16.56 5.28 -9.32
CA ARG A 478 17.22 5.61 -10.58
C ARG A 478 18.03 6.87 -10.36
N VAL A 479 19.35 6.82 -10.54
CA VAL A 479 20.24 7.92 -10.15
C VAL A 479 19.97 9.21 -10.91
N SER A 480 19.47 9.13 -12.15
CA SER A 480 19.00 10.32 -12.86
C SER A 480 17.81 11.02 -12.19
N HIS A 481 17.08 10.36 -11.31
CA HIS A 481 15.97 10.89 -10.51
C HIS A 481 16.40 11.36 -9.10
N ARG A 482 17.72 11.53 -8.85
CA ARG A 482 18.27 11.87 -7.53
C ARG A 482 17.86 13.22 -6.96
N GLU A 483 17.27 14.11 -7.77
CA GLU A 483 16.81 15.42 -7.29
C GLU A 483 15.74 15.27 -6.23
N LEU A 484 15.97 15.87 -5.07
CA LEU A 484 15.01 15.84 -3.97
C LEU A 484 13.98 16.97 -4.10
N ASP A 485 12.75 16.66 -3.70
CA ASP A 485 11.72 17.66 -3.47
C ASP A 485 11.97 18.35 -2.12
N PRO A 486 12.26 19.66 -2.08
CA PRO A 486 12.62 20.35 -0.84
C PRO A 486 11.45 20.58 0.12
N GLU A 487 10.20 20.49 -0.37
CA GLU A 487 9.00 20.65 0.46
C GLU A 487 8.55 19.33 1.10
N LEU A 488 8.82 18.21 0.42
CA LEU A 488 8.43 16.90 0.88
C LEU A 488 9.53 16.20 1.68
N SER A 489 10.80 16.51 1.42
CA SER A 489 11.94 15.85 2.05
C SER A 489 12.20 16.34 3.47
N THR A 490 12.70 15.44 4.32
CA THR A 490 13.22 15.72 5.66
C THR A 490 14.64 15.18 5.80
N ASP A 491 15.28 15.41 6.94
CA ASP A 491 16.63 14.89 7.21
C ASP A 491 16.69 13.35 7.20
N PHE A 492 15.57 12.68 7.41
CA PHE A 492 15.48 11.21 7.50
C PHE A 492 14.63 10.57 6.40
N GLU A 493 13.86 11.33 5.65
CA GLU A 493 12.97 10.87 4.59
C GLU A 493 13.24 11.70 3.31
N PRO A 494 14.20 11.28 2.47
CA PRO A 494 14.44 11.93 1.18
C PRO A 494 13.32 11.55 0.20
N VAL A 495 12.68 12.52 -0.41
CA VAL A 495 11.62 12.32 -1.41
C VAL A 495 12.09 12.89 -2.73
N GLN A 496 12.15 12.07 -3.76
CA GLN A 496 12.57 12.50 -5.10
C GLN A 496 11.48 13.35 -5.76
N ALA A 497 11.90 14.43 -6.43
CA ALA A 497 11.00 15.36 -7.12
C ALA A 497 10.40 14.76 -8.40
N HIS A 498 11.15 13.92 -9.10
CA HIS A 498 10.77 13.30 -10.38
C HIS A 498 10.34 14.29 -11.48
N ARG A 499 10.82 15.55 -11.42
CA ARG A 499 10.45 16.59 -12.40
C ARG A 499 11.35 16.61 -13.64
N ARG A 500 12.53 15.99 -13.54
CA ARG A 500 13.52 15.90 -14.61
C ARG A 500 14.49 14.75 -14.38
N GLU A 501 15.09 14.29 -15.47
CA GLU A 501 16.19 13.34 -15.42
C GLU A 501 17.54 14.09 -15.41
N LEU A 502 18.42 13.71 -14.50
CA LEU A 502 19.78 14.22 -14.36
C LEU A 502 20.78 13.12 -14.72
N LYS A 503 20.89 12.77 -16.01
CA LYS A 503 21.82 11.75 -16.49
C LYS A 503 23.27 12.12 -16.13
N LEU A 504 24.13 11.10 -15.95
CA LEU A 504 25.51 11.26 -15.52
C LEU A 504 26.44 11.41 -16.71
N ALA A 505 27.39 12.35 -16.63
CA ALA A 505 28.51 12.40 -17.57
C ALA A 505 29.54 11.30 -17.24
N PRO A 506 30.35 10.86 -18.22
CA PRO A 506 31.42 9.89 -17.98
C PRO A 506 32.39 10.35 -16.88
N GLY A 507 32.54 9.55 -15.82
CA GLY A 507 33.39 9.84 -14.67
C GLY A 507 32.82 10.85 -13.67
N GLU A 508 31.57 11.25 -13.82
CA GLU A 508 30.87 12.10 -12.87
C GLU A 508 30.51 11.32 -11.60
N ILE A 509 30.98 11.80 -10.46
CA ILE A 509 30.63 11.28 -9.13
C ILE A 509 29.58 12.19 -8.53
N VAL A 510 28.40 11.65 -8.21
CA VAL A 510 27.27 12.42 -7.70
C VAL A 510 26.81 11.93 -6.32
N PRO A 511 26.39 12.84 -5.42
CA PRO A 511 25.72 12.45 -4.19
C PRO A 511 24.29 12.00 -4.50
N ILE A 512 23.87 10.95 -3.81
CA ILE A 512 22.51 10.40 -3.86
C ILE A 512 21.98 10.18 -2.45
N ASP A 513 20.69 10.36 -2.27
CA ASP A 513 19.95 9.93 -1.09
C ASP A 513 18.84 8.96 -1.52
N VAL A 514 18.91 7.72 -1.05
CA VAL A 514 17.90 6.69 -1.31
C VAL A 514 16.99 6.61 -0.10
N GLU A 515 15.70 6.86 -0.30
CA GLU A 515 14.66 6.59 0.70
C GLU A 515 14.62 5.08 0.98
N ILE A 516 14.65 4.70 2.25
CA ILE A 516 14.44 3.31 2.69
C ILE A 516 13.18 3.32 3.54
N ASN A 517 12.23 2.45 3.20
CA ASN A 517 10.96 2.33 3.90
C ASN A 517 11.17 2.19 5.41
N PRO A 518 10.28 2.76 6.24
CA PRO A 518 10.41 2.65 7.68
C PRO A 518 10.33 1.17 8.13
N THR A 519 10.93 0.89 9.26
CA THR A 519 10.90 -0.44 9.88
C THR A 519 10.79 -0.32 11.38
N SER A 520 10.47 -1.43 12.04
CA SER A 520 10.63 -1.58 13.48
C SER A 520 11.20 -2.97 13.76
N ARG A 521 12.47 -3.02 14.17
CA ARG A 521 13.19 -4.27 14.36
C ARG A 521 14.28 -4.16 15.43
N ILE A 522 14.50 -5.24 16.18
CA ILE A 522 15.59 -5.38 17.15
C ILE A 522 16.81 -6.08 16.54
N TRP A 523 18.00 -5.64 16.88
CA TRP A 523 19.26 -6.35 16.69
C TRP A 523 19.86 -6.63 18.06
N HIS A 524 20.08 -7.90 18.38
CA HIS A 524 20.72 -8.28 19.64
C HIS A 524 22.24 -8.14 19.58
N ALA A 525 22.88 -7.99 20.72
CA ALA A 525 24.35 -7.90 20.81
C ALA A 525 25.03 -9.04 20.06
N GLY A 526 25.96 -8.70 19.16
CA GLY A 526 26.66 -9.62 18.27
C GLY A 526 25.94 -9.91 16.94
N GLU A 527 24.72 -9.41 16.73
CA GLU A 527 24.05 -9.48 15.43
C GLU A 527 24.49 -8.33 14.52
N THR A 528 24.37 -8.53 13.23
CA THR A 528 24.88 -7.61 12.21
C THR A 528 23.75 -7.01 11.40
N ILE A 529 23.77 -5.68 11.22
CA ILE A 529 23.02 -5.00 10.19
C ILE A 529 23.86 -4.99 8.90
N ARG A 530 23.27 -5.40 7.80
CA ARG A 530 23.86 -5.36 6.46
C ARG A 530 23.06 -4.44 5.57
N VAL A 531 23.70 -3.47 4.92
CA VAL A 531 23.14 -2.80 3.76
C VAL A 531 23.68 -3.45 2.49
N GLN A 532 22.78 -3.97 1.67
CA GLN A 532 23.08 -4.57 0.39
C GLN A 532 22.61 -3.64 -0.73
N ILE A 533 23.46 -3.39 -1.73
CA ILE A 533 23.16 -2.53 -2.88
C ILE A 533 23.39 -3.34 -4.15
N ALA A 534 22.39 -3.42 -5.01
CA ALA A 534 22.44 -4.15 -6.28
C ALA A 534 21.78 -3.35 -7.41
N GLY A 535 22.07 -3.72 -8.66
CA GLY A 535 21.41 -3.19 -9.85
C GLY A 535 20.15 -3.97 -10.25
N ARG A 536 19.72 -4.91 -9.44
CA ARG A 536 18.55 -5.75 -9.64
C ARG A 536 17.80 -5.93 -8.33
N TYR A 537 16.54 -6.30 -8.40
CA TYR A 537 15.78 -6.63 -7.22
C TYR A 537 16.37 -7.85 -6.52
N ILE A 538 16.65 -7.71 -5.23
CA ILE A 538 17.48 -8.67 -4.46
C ILE A 538 16.61 -9.73 -3.74
N ARG A 539 15.30 -9.64 -3.85
CA ARG A 539 14.39 -10.55 -3.19
C ARG A 539 14.23 -11.83 -3.99
N ASP A 540 14.18 -12.96 -3.28
CA ASP A 540 13.83 -14.23 -3.89
C ASP A 540 12.41 -14.15 -4.48
N PRO A 541 12.23 -14.50 -5.75
CA PRO A 541 10.98 -14.31 -6.46
C PRO A 541 9.91 -15.27 -5.96
N HIS A 542 9.33 -14.95 -4.84
CA HIS A 542 8.05 -15.51 -4.49
C HIS A 542 6.97 -14.61 -5.05
N TRP A 543 6.14 -15.14 -5.95
CA TRP A 543 4.96 -14.50 -6.41
C TRP A 543 5.15 -13.52 -7.60
N ILE A 544 4.57 -12.29 -7.58
CA ILE A 544 4.48 -11.37 -8.72
C ILE A 544 5.72 -10.50 -8.89
N GLU A 545 6.45 -10.24 -7.84
CA GLU A 545 7.44 -9.19 -7.74
C GLU A 545 8.63 -9.25 -8.71
N PRO A 546 9.17 -10.41 -9.11
CA PRO A 546 10.30 -10.45 -10.04
C PRO A 546 10.00 -9.93 -11.43
N LEU A 547 8.72 -9.71 -11.69
CA LEU A 547 8.25 -9.27 -13.01
C LEU A 547 8.02 -7.76 -13.09
N MET A 548 8.32 -7.01 -12.02
CA MET A 548 7.77 -5.67 -11.84
C MET A 548 8.66 -4.55 -12.36
N TRP A 549 9.95 -4.58 -12.10
CA TRP A 549 10.82 -3.43 -12.37
C TRP A 549 11.53 -3.54 -13.72
N GLU A 550 11.45 -2.46 -14.49
CA GLU A 550 12.12 -2.34 -15.78
C GLU A 550 13.38 -1.50 -15.61
N THR A 551 14.50 -2.19 -15.38
CA THR A 551 15.80 -1.56 -15.18
C THR A 551 16.46 -1.16 -16.49
N ASP A 552 17.15 0.00 -16.45
CA ASP A 552 18.06 0.47 -17.49
C ASP A 552 19.48 0.50 -16.95
N ASN A 553 20.08 -0.68 -16.79
CA ASN A 553 21.41 -0.86 -16.24
C ASN A 553 22.39 -1.39 -17.26
N ALA A 554 23.56 -0.73 -17.36
CA ALA A 554 24.69 -1.20 -18.14
C ALA A 554 26.02 -0.78 -17.49
N GLY A 555 27.13 -1.32 -17.98
CA GLY A 555 28.47 -0.97 -17.50
C GLY A 555 28.72 -1.45 -16.08
N LYS A 556 29.21 -0.57 -15.21
CA LYS A 556 29.58 -0.87 -13.83
C LYS A 556 29.06 0.20 -12.88
N HIS A 557 28.41 -0.21 -11.81
CA HIS A 557 28.07 0.66 -10.69
C HIS A 557 29.26 0.78 -9.74
N VAL A 558 29.62 2.02 -9.38
CA VAL A 558 30.75 2.31 -8.48
C VAL A 558 30.30 3.24 -7.37
N PHE A 559 30.70 2.93 -6.15
CA PHE A 559 30.45 3.73 -4.95
C PHE A 559 31.78 4.19 -4.36
N HIS A 560 31.84 5.46 -4.01
CA HIS A 560 33.00 6.11 -3.40
C HIS A 560 32.73 6.29 -1.91
N THR A 561 33.74 5.99 -1.09
CA THR A 561 33.66 6.06 0.38
C THR A 561 34.88 6.74 0.96
N GLY A 562 34.74 7.33 2.13
CA GLY A 562 35.81 7.97 2.87
C GLY A 562 36.26 9.34 2.33
N ALA A 563 37.09 10.04 3.08
CA ALA A 563 37.54 11.43 2.81
C ALA A 563 36.35 12.35 2.48
N ASP A 564 36.36 12.98 1.29
CA ASP A 564 35.31 13.90 0.83
C ASP A 564 34.03 13.18 0.35
N HIS A 565 34.06 11.84 0.22
CA HIS A 565 32.93 11.02 -0.20
C HIS A 565 32.31 10.26 1.00
N ALA A 566 31.80 11.00 1.98
CA ALA A 566 31.22 10.44 3.19
C ALA A 566 29.90 9.74 2.90
N SER A 567 29.97 8.48 2.43
CA SER A 567 28.81 7.61 2.21
C SER A 567 28.41 6.94 3.52
N PHE A 568 27.11 6.89 3.85
CA PHE A 568 26.62 6.31 5.11
C PHE A 568 25.19 5.76 5.00
N LEU A 569 24.89 4.76 5.82
CA LEU A 569 23.52 4.39 6.19
C LEU A 569 23.10 5.18 7.43
N GLN A 570 22.02 5.95 7.34
CA GLN A 570 21.39 6.59 8.50
C GLN A 570 20.36 5.65 9.11
N ILE A 571 20.48 5.37 10.41
CA ILE A 571 19.64 4.43 11.15
C ILE A 571 18.85 5.11 12.28
N PRO A 572 17.58 4.70 12.55
CA PRO A 572 16.71 5.26 13.57
C PRO A 572 16.84 4.51 14.90
N VAL A 573 17.87 4.78 15.67
CA VAL A 573 18.10 4.14 16.98
C VAL A 573 17.08 4.64 17.99
N ILE A 574 16.39 3.71 18.66
CA ILE A 574 15.42 4.01 19.71
C ILE A 574 16.10 4.02 21.06
N LEU A 575 15.95 5.13 21.76
CA LEU A 575 16.38 5.22 23.16
C LEU A 575 15.33 4.55 24.06
N PRO A 576 15.74 3.73 25.05
CA PRO A 576 14.81 3.08 25.97
C PRO A 576 13.90 4.10 26.68
N LYS A 577 12.62 3.78 26.87
CA LYS A 577 11.78 4.49 27.84
C LYS A 577 12.23 4.11 29.25
N TYR A 578 12.18 5.04 30.18
CA TYR A 578 12.58 4.83 31.58
C TYR A 578 11.73 3.80 32.32
N ASP A 579 10.58 3.39 31.78
CA ASP A 579 9.65 2.40 32.33
C ASP A 579 9.60 1.11 31.45
N ASP A 580 10.75 0.61 31.00
CA ASP A 580 10.84 -0.65 30.22
C ASP A 580 10.46 -1.93 31.02
N ASP A 581 9.92 -1.80 32.23
CA ASP A 581 9.23 -2.88 32.95
C ASP A 581 7.80 -3.17 32.42
N TYR A 582 7.39 -2.52 31.32
CA TYR A 582 6.14 -2.85 30.65
C TYR A 582 6.31 -4.18 29.90
N VAL A 583 6.20 -5.26 30.67
CA VAL A 583 5.99 -6.60 30.12
C VAL A 583 4.56 -6.61 29.60
N PHE A 584 4.38 -6.49 28.30
CA PHE A 584 3.15 -6.93 27.67
C PHE A 584 3.09 -8.44 27.92
N GLU A 585 2.19 -8.90 28.78
CA GLU A 585 1.78 -10.29 28.73
C GLU A 585 1.18 -10.46 27.34
N VAL A 586 1.88 -11.19 26.48
CA VAL A 586 1.33 -11.67 25.20
C VAL A 586 0.16 -12.52 25.62
N ASP A 587 -1.05 -12.01 25.39
CA ASP A 587 -2.25 -12.81 25.53
C ASP A 587 -2.22 -13.81 24.37
N GLU A 588 -1.71 -15.02 24.65
CA GLU A 588 -1.60 -16.08 23.66
C GLU A 588 -2.97 -16.49 23.07
N GLU A 589 -4.07 -16.14 23.72
CA GLU A 589 -5.43 -16.28 23.17
C GLU A 589 -5.75 -15.21 22.14
N LYS A 590 -5.12 -14.03 22.23
CA LYS A 590 -5.32 -12.91 21.26
C LYS A 590 -4.38 -12.98 20.06
N HIS A 591 -3.21 -13.56 20.25
CA HIS A 591 -2.20 -13.73 19.22
C HIS A 591 -1.70 -15.17 19.22
N PRO A 592 -2.52 -16.14 18.74
CA PRO A 592 -2.07 -17.52 18.67
C PRO A 592 -0.86 -17.59 17.74
N THR A 593 0.28 -18.00 18.29
CA THR A 593 1.43 -18.41 17.47
C THR A 593 0.99 -19.63 16.66
N HIS A 594 0.75 -19.41 15.36
CA HIS A 594 0.36 -20.52 14.49
C HIS A 594 1.54 -21.46 14.28
N PRO A 595 1.35 -22.76 14.39
CA PRO A 595 2.42 -23.70 14.10
C PRO A 595 2.82 -23.56 12.63
N ILE A 596 4.11 -23.47 12.39
CA ILE A 596 4.71 -23.53 11.06
C ILE A 596 4.42 -24.91 10.48
N PHE A 597 3.71 -24.97 9.36
CA PHE A 597 3.59 -26.17 8.55
C PHE A 597 4.49 -26.09 7.32
#